data_270c7960c895cd34dfa5339540001f3d
#
_entry.id   270c7960c895cd34dfa5339540001f3d
#
_cell.length_a   1.000
_cell.length_b   1.000
_cell.length_c   1.000
_cell.angle_alpha   90.00
_cell.angle_beta   90.00
_cell.angle_gamma   90.00
#
_symmetry.space_group_name_H-M   'P 1'
#
loop_
_entity.id
_entity.type
_entity.pdbx_description
1 polymer ?
#
loop_
_entity_poly.entity_id
_entity_poly.type
_entity_poly.pdbx_seq_one_letter_code
_entity_poly.pdbx_strand_id
1 'polypeptide(L)'
;ASNNSDDSAQKEVFNVQYDQDVPLFSGSTKFGGMVFVAGKGAHFEGDIKAHTDHVLKELEKELIKAGSSMEKVLKVNVYLADLNDYKQMNEVYKGRFGANPPVRTTVATYGGVPGNSLVEMDCIAIAN
;
A
#
# COMPACT_ATOMS: atom_id res chain seq x y z
N ALA A 1 -16.81 -11.16 29.71
CA ALA A 1 -16.61 -11.29 28.90
C ALA A 1 -15.83 -10.91 27.95
N SER A 2 -15.45 -10.56 27.60
CA SER A 2 -14.74 -10.15 26.92
C SER A 2 -13.93 -10.87 26.09
N ASN A 3 -14.30 -11.77 25.60
CA ASN A 3 -13.57 -12.53 24.76
C ASN A 3 -13.45 -12.02 23.43
N ASN A 4 -14.14 -11.00 23.12
CA ASN A 4 -14.15 -10.50 21.80
C ASN A 4 -12.87 -9.95 21.34
N SER A 5 -12.01 -9.60 22.25
CA SER A 5 -10.76 -9.05 21.89
C SER A 5 -9.78 -10.08 21.36
N ASP A 6 -10.09 -11.34 21.49
CA ASP A 6 -9.14 -12.35 21.12
C ASP A 6 -8.79 -12.34 19.65
N ASP A 7 -9.76 -12.16 18.76
CA ASP A 7 -9.51 -12.16 17.34
C ASP A 7 -8.67 -10.96 16.94
N SER A 8 -8.91 -9.79 17.53
CA SER A 8 -8.13 -8.60 17.19
C SER A 8 -6.77 -8.61 17.87
N ALA A 9 -6.56 -9.47 18.86
CA ALA A 9 -5.29 -9.54 19.57
C ALA A 9 -4.29 -10.48 18.89
N GLN A 10 -4.68 -11.14 17.81
CA GLN A 10 -3.80 -12.04 17.09
C GLN A 10 -3.43 -11.47 15.73
N LYS A 11 -2.19 -11.73 15.34
CA LYS A 11 -1.72 -11.34 14.02
C LYS A 11 -2.43 -12.18 12.96
N GLU A 12 -3.05 -11.51 11.99
CA GLU A 12 -3.62 -12.16 10.82
C GLU A 12 -2.79 -11.77 9.61
N VAL A 13 -2.63 -12.69 8.67
CA VAL A 13 -1.85 -12.45 7.48
C VAL A 13 -2.69 -12.75 6.23
N PHE A 14 -2.43 -11.99 5.17
CA PHE A 14 -3.15 -12.14 3.90
C PHE A 14 -2.14 -12.11 2.76
N ASN A 15 -2.40 -12.93 1.73
CA ASN A 15 -1.66 -12.86 0.49
C ASN A 15 -0.15 -13.06 0.68
N VAL A 16 0.20 -14.21 1.29
CA VAL A 16 1.61 -14.54 1.53
C VAL A 16 2.33 -14.77 0.20
N GLN A 17 3.47 -14.13 0.06
CA GLN A 17 4.33 -14.26 -1.11
C GLN A 17 5.49 -15.19 -0.76
N TYR A 18 5.87 -16.06 -1.69
CA TYR A 18 6.89 -17.08 -1.45
C TYR A 18 8.09 -16.88 -2.36
N ASP A 19 9.25 -17.19 -1.84
CA ASP A 19 10.44 -17.36 -2.64
C ASP A 19 10.64 -18.87 -2.71
N GLN A 20 10.27 -19.46 -3.86
CA GLN A 20 10.19 -20.89 -4.02
C GLN A 20 9.24 -21.49 -2.99
N ASP A 21 9.73 -22.24 -2.00
CA ASP A 21 8.89 -22.85 -0.97
C ASP A 21 8.89 -22.09 0.35
N VAL A 22 9.62 -20.97 0.43
CA VAL A 22 9.79 -20.24 1.68
C VAL A 22 8.92 -18.99 1.68
N PRO A 23 8.07 -18.80 2.71
CA PRO A 23 7.31 -17.56 2.82
C PRO A 23 8.27 -16.38 2.97
N LEU A 24 8.13 -15.38 2.11
CA LEU A 24 9.02 -14.23 2.10
C LEU A 24 8.41 -13.03 2.79
N PHE A 25 7.18 -12.67 2.43
CA PHE A 25 6.44 -11.59 3.09
C PHE A 25 4.96 -11.75 2.81
N SER A 26 4.14 -11.03 3.59
CA SER A 26 2.69 -11.02 3.40
C SER A 26 2.29 -9.77 2.64
N GLY A 27 1.25 -9.84 1.82
CA GLY A 27 0.71 -8.66 1.14
C GLY A 27 0.13 -7.68 2.12
N SER A 28 -0.50 -8.18 3.18
CA SER A 28 -0.98 -7.34 4.27
C SER A 28 -1.05 -8.15 5.56
N THR A 29 -1.05 -7.42 6.68
CA THR A 29 -1.25 -8.00 8.01
C THR A 29 -2.27 -7.16 8.75
N LYS A 30 -2.88 -7.76 9.77
CA LYS A 30 -3.92 -7.11 10.55
C LYS A 30 -3.71 -7.43 12.03
N PHE A 31 -3.86 -6.44 12.86
CA PHE A 31 -3.79 -6.61 14.31
C PHE A 31 -4.51 -5.45 14.99
N GLY A 32 -5.39 -5.78 15.94
CA GLY A 32 -6.01 -4.75 16.77
C GLY A 32 -6.80 -3.72 16.00
N GLY A 33 -7.45 -4.08 14.92
CA GLY A 33 -8.22 -3.14 14.11
C GLY A 33 -7.38 -2.34 13.13
N MET A 34 -6.08 -2.64 13.02
CA MET A 34 -5.17 -1.96 12.10
C MET A 34 -4.75 -2.91 10.99
N VAL A 35 -4.69 -2.39 9.78
CA VAL A 35 -4.24 -3.12 8.59
C VAL A 35 -2.96 -2.47 8.08
N PHE A 36 -1.96 -3.30 7.82
CA PHE A 36 -0.67 -2.86 7.29
C PHE A 36 -0.51 -3.48 5.90
N VAL A 37 -0.32 -2.67 4.89
CA VAL A 37 -0.23 -3.12 3.50
C VAL A 37 1.20 -2.95 3.01
N ALA A 38 1.74 -4.02 2.45
CA ALA A 38 3.09 -4.04 1.89
C ALA A 38 3.18 -3.14 0.67
N GLY A 39 4.39 -2.77 0.30
CA GLY A 39 4.64 -1.95 -0.87
C GLY A 39 4.08 -2.57 -2.14
N LYS A 40 3.44 -1.74 -2.95
CA LYS A 40 2.92 -2.10 -4.27
C LYS A 40 3.66 -1.33 -5.33
N GLY A 41 4.09 -2.03 -6.36
CA GLY A 41 4.78 -1.44 -7.50
C GLY A 41 4.09 -1.80 -8.80
N ALA A 42 4.56 -1.21 -9.90
CA ALA A 42 4.06 -1.47 -11.24
C ALA A 42 5.18 -2.12 -12.06
N HIS A 43 4.91 -3.29 -12.61
CA HIS A 43 5.93 -4.10 -13.29
C HIS A 43 5.60 -4.26 -14.77
N PHE A 44 5.35 -3.13 -15.43
CA PHE A 44 5.08 -3.08 -16.87
C PHE A 44 5.64 -1.77 -17.41
N GLU A 45 5.85 -1.71 -18.72
CA GLU A 45 6.31 -0.49 -19.38
C GLU A 45 5.22 0.56 -19.33
N GLY A 46 5.54 1.73 -18.82
CA GLY A 46 4.58 2.82 -18.69
C GLY A 46 5.22 4.04 -18.06
N ASP A 47 4.51 5.15 -18.12
CA ASP A 47 4.98 6.39 -17.51
C ASP A 47 4.55 6.47 -16.04
N ILE A 48 4.94 7.55 -15.38
CA ILE A 48 4.65 7.73 -13.96
C ILE A 48 3.14 7.73 -13.68
N LYS A 49 2.34 8.30 -14.58
CA LYS A 49 0.89 8.34 -14.34
C LYS A 49 0.29 6.94 -14.42
N ALA A 50 0.69 6.15 -15.41
CA ALA A 50 0.23 4.78 -15.53
C ALA A 50 0.66 3.93 -14.34
N HIS A 51 1.91 4.08 -13.91
CA HIS A 51 2.42 3.36 -12.75
C HIS A 51 1.69 3.76 -11.46
N THR A 52 1.46 5.06 -11.27
CA THR A 52 0.76 5.56 -10.07
C THR A 52 -0.66 5.03 -10.01
N ASP A 53 -1.39 5.07 -11.12
CA ASP A 53 -2.74 4.55 -11.17
C ASP A 53 -2.77 3.06 -10.81
N HIS A 54 -1.87 2.29 -11.40
CA HIS A 54 -1.78 0.86 -11.12
C HIS A 54 -1.48 0.57 -9.65
N VAL A 55 -0.50 1.27 -9.08
CA VAL A 55 -0.11 1.09 -7.69
C VAL A 55 -1.28 1.38 -6.75
N LEU A 56 -2.01 2.46 -7.02
CA LEU A 56 -3.18 2.82 -6.19
C LEU A 56 -4.28 1.77 -6.29
N LYS A 57 -4.49 1.20 -7.47
CA LYS A 57 -5.47 0.11 -7.64
C LYS A 57 -5.02 -1.15 -6.91
N GLU A 58 -3.74 -1.45 -6.91
CA GLU A 58 -3.22 -2.61 -6.19
C GLU A 58 -3.31 -2.42 -4.67
N LEU A 59 -3.06 -1.21 -4.18
CA LEU A 59 -3.30 -0.89 -2.77
C LEU A 59 -4.77 -1.15 -2.41
N GLU A 60 -5.68 -0.65 -3.23
CA GLU A 60 -7.10 -0.82 -2.97
C GLU A 60 -7.51 -2.28 -2.91
N LYS A 61 -7.03 -3.09 -3.86
CA LYS A 61 -7.32 -4.52 -3.85
C LYS A 61 -6.87 -5.19 -2.56
N GLU A 62 -5.67 -4.86 -2.11
CA GLU A 62 -5.13 -5.46 -0.90
C GLU A 62 -5.91 -4.99 0.33
N LEU A 63 -6.29 -3.72 0.39
CA LEU A 63 -7.08 -3.18 1.48
C LEU A 63 -8.44 -3.88 1.58
N ILE A 64 -9.12 -4.06 0.45
CA ILE A 64 -10.41 -4.75 0.42
C ILE A 64 -10.26 -6.18 0.91
N LYS A 65 -9.20 -6.86 0.45
CA LYS A 65 -8.93 -8.24 0.85
C LYS A 65 -8.74 -8.37 2.36
N ALA A 66 -8.13 -7.36 2.98
CA ALA A 66 -7.87 -7.34 4.40
C ALA A 66 -9.02 -6.74 5.22
N GLY A 67 -10.13 -6.39 4.59
CA GLY A 67 -11.31 -5.86 5.29
C GLY A 67 -11.23 -4.37 5.58
N SER A 68 -10.61 -3.59 4.69
CA SER A 68 -10.51 -2.14 4.82
C SER A 68 -10.94 -1.48 3.50
N SER A 69 -10.58 -0.22 3.31
CA SER A 69 -10.90 0.53 2.09
C SER A 69 -9.97 1.73 1.97
N MET A 70 -9.98 2.36 0.79
CA MET A 70 -9.14 3.55 0.56
C MET A 70 -9.48 4.68 1.53
N GLU A 71 -10.74 4.86 1.86
CA GLU A 71 -11.16 5.94 2.76
C GLU A 71 -10.75 5.70 4.22
N LYS A 72 -10.33 4.51 4.55
CA LYS A 72 -9.90 4.15 5.90
C LYS A 72 -8.39 4.17 6.07
N VAL A 73 -7.67 4.58 5.04
CA VAL A 73 -6.21 4.67 5.12
C VAL A 73 -5.80 5.85 5.99
N LEU A 74 -4.88 5.59 6.91
CA LEU A 74 -4.38 6.60 7.85
C LEU A 74 -3.06 7.20 7.39
N LYS A 75 -2.22 6.40 6.77
CA LYS A 75 -0.88 6.82 6.38
C LYS A 75 -0.44 6.11 5.11
N VAL A 76 0.17 6.87 4.21
CA VAL A 76 0.80 6.35 2.99
C VAL A 76 2.24 6.78 2.94
N ASN A 77 3.13 5.86 2.61
CA ASN A 77 4.50 6.18 2.23
C ASN A 77 4.62 6.02 0.72
N VAL A 78 5.18 7.02 0.06
CA VAL A 78 5.39 7.02 -1.39
C VAL A 78 6.88 7.07 -1.67
N TYR A 79 7.34 6.13 -2.46
CA TYR A 79 8.74 6.02 -2.89
C TYR A 79 8.78 6.22 -4.40
N LEU A 80 9.49 7.26 -4.85
CA LEU A 80 9.65 7.56 -6.27
C LEU A 80 11.05 7.17 -6.73
N ALA A 81 11.15 6.62 -7.93
CA ALA A 81 12.45 6.36 -8.52
C ALA A 81 13.14 7.67 -8.91
N ASP A 82 12.36 8.70 -9.22
CA ASP A 82 12.85 10.00 -9.65
C ASP A 82 11.94 11.10 -9.11
N LEU A 83 12.51 12.04 -8.35
CA LEU A 83 11.72 13.12 -7.75
C LEU A 83 11.10 14.04 -8.80
N ASN A 84 11.61 14.05 -10.01
CA ASN A 84 11.02 14.82 -11.11
C ASN A 84 9.60 14.33 -11.45
N ASP A 85 9.23 13.14 -11.03
CA ASP A 85 7.89 12.58 -11.26
C ASP A 85 6.87 13.00 -10.19
N TYR A 86 7.31 13.79 -9.21
CA TYR A 86 6.47 14.15 -8.06
C TYR A 86 5.14 14.80 -8.46
N LYS A 87 5.21 15.80 -9.34
CA LYS A 87 4.01 16.55 -9.75
C LYS A 87 3.02 15.66 -10.49
N GLN A 88 3.48 14.85 -11.42
CA GLN A 88 2.60 13.99 -12.19
C GLN A 88 2.02 12.85 -11.34
N MET A 89 2.81 12.35 -10.40
CA MET A 89 2.31 11.37 -9.42
C MET A 89 1.16 11.98 -8.62
N ASN A 90 1.35 13.21 -8.14
CA ASN A 90 0.31 13.90 -7.38
C ASN A 90 -0.98 14.08 -8.17
N GLU A 91 -0.89 14.33 -9.47
CA GLU A 91 -2.08 14.52 -10.31
C GLU A 91 -2.96 13.26 -10.31
N VAL A 92 -2.35 12.09 -10.31
CA VAL A 92 -3.09 10.83 -10.29
C VAL A 92 -3.53 10.46 -8.86
N TYR A 93 -2.69 10.74 -7.88
CA TYR A 93 -2.95 10.45 -6.47
C TYR A 93 -4.14 11.23 -5.93
N LYS A 94 -4.31 12.45 -6.41
CA LYS A 94 -5.32 13.38 -5.90
C LYS A 94 -6.71 12.75 -5.91
N GLY A 95 -7.39 12.83 -4.77
CA GLY A 95 -8.76 12.34 -4.64
C GLY A 95 -8.92 10.84 -4.45
N ARG A 96 -7.84 10.08 -4.51
CA ARG A 96 -7.95 8.61 -4.49
C ARG A 96 -8.31 8.05 -3.11
N PHE A 97 -8.16 8.83 -2.07
CA PHE A 97 -8.45 8.40 -0.69
C PHE A 97 -9.68 9.08 -0.11
N GLY A 98 -10.45 9.78 -0.94
CA GLY A 98 -11.67 10.46 -0.49
C GLY A 98 -11.42 11.87 0.04
N ALA A 99 -12.42 12.41 0.73
CA ALA A 99 -12.40 13.80 1.18
C ALA A 99 -11.45 14.06 2.35
N ASN A 100 -11.11 13.02 3.10
CA ASN A 100 -10.22 13.13 4.26
C ASN A 100 -8.98 12.27 4.02
N PRO A 101 -8.00 12.79 3.26
CA PRO A 101 -6.86 11.98 2.85
C PRO A 101 -5.94 11.61 4.01
N PRO A 102 -5.20 10.52 3.87
CA PRO A 102 -4.24 10.09 4.88
C PRO A 102 -3.05 11.05 4.96
N VAL A 103 -2.31 10.98 6.05
CA VAL A 103 -0.99 11.61 6.09
C VAL A 103 -0.11 10.89 5.07
N ARG A 104 0.88 11.61 4.52
CA ARG A 104 1.75 11.04 3.49
C ARG A 104 3.17 11.54 3.63
N THR A 105 4.13 10.64 3.43
CA THR A 105 5.52 11.01 3.26
C THR A 105 5.95 10.53 1.88
N THR A 106 6.65 11.38 1.13
CA THR A 106 7.14 11.07 -0.21
C THR A 106 8.62 11.33 -0.29
N VAL A 107 9.38 10.35 -0.76
CA VAL A 107 10.82 10.46 -0.96
C VAL A 107 11.20 9.83 -2.29
N ALA A 108 12.33 10.26 -2.84
CA ALA A 108 12.94 9.57 -3.96
C ALA A 108 13.98 8.60 -3.42
N THR A 109 14.08 7.44 -4.05
CA THR A 109 15.00 6.40 -3.62
C THR A 109 16.32 6.50 -4.36
N TYR A 110 17.39 6.13 -3.69
CA TYR A 110 18.67 5.99 -4.36
C TYR A 110 18.69 4.63 -5.05
N GLY A 111 18.97 4.62 -6.35
CA GLY A 111 19.05 3.38 -7.10
C GLY A 111 17.73 2.83 -7.62
N GLY A 112 16.63 3.47 -7.30
CA GLY A 112 15.32 3.11 -7.88
C GLY A 112 14.45 2.27 -6.96
N VAL A 113 13.42 1.69 -7.56
CA VAL A 113 12.40 0.88 -6.90
C VAL A 113 12.48 -0.53 -7.50
N PRO A 114 12.28 -1.58 -6.69
CA PRO A 114 12.37 -2.95 -7.21
C PRO A 114 11.48 -3.19 -8.43
N GLY A 115 12.01 -3.98 -9.38
CA GLY A 115 11.28 -4.33 -10.58
C GLY A 115 11.10 -3.18 -11.56
N ASN A 116 11.93 -2.15 -11.45
CA ASN A 116 11.88 -0.98 -12.33
C ASN A 116 10.57 -0.21 -12.28
N SER A 117 9.84 -0.32 -11.18
CA SER A 117 8.66 0.51 -10.97
C SER A 117 9.10 1.96 -10.77
N LEU A 118 8.32 2.90 -11.29
CA LEU A 118 8.62 4.32 -11.10
C LEU A 118 8.12 4.84 -9.76
N VAL A 119 7.23 4.10 -9.10
CA VAL A 119 6.67 4.49 -7.81
C VAL A 119 6.31 3.23 -7.03
N GLU A 120 6.43 3.31 -5.73
CA GLU A 120 5.97 2.28 -4.82
C GLU A 120 5.23 2.94 -3.67
N MET A 121 4.17 2.31 -3.18
CA MET A 121 3.43 2.83 -2.03
C MET A 121 3.10 1.70 -1.07
N ASP A 122 3.20 2.00 0.22
CA ASP A 122 2.67 1.14 1.28
C ASP A 122 1.73 1.98 2.14
N CYS A 123 0.93 1.35 2.96
CA CYS A 123 -0.03 2.11 3.77
C CYS A 123 -0.42 1.39 5.05
N ILE A 124 -0.98 2.17 5.97
CA ILE A 124 -1.60 1.70 7.21
C ILE A 124 -3.04 2.19 7.19
N ALA A 125 -3.98 1.32 7.53
CA ALA A 125 -5.40 1.62 7.48
C ALA A 125 -6.12 1.06 8.70
N ILE A 126 -7.39 1.45 8.84
CA ILE A 126 -8.28 0.90 9.87
C ILE A 126 -9.10 -0.21 9.23
N ALA A 127 -9.24 -1.33 9.93
CA ALA A 127 -10.12 -2.41 9.49
C ALA A 127 -11.58 -2.03 9.70
N ASN A 128 -12.41 -2.55 8.84
CA ASN A 128 -13.86 -2.36 8.99
C ASN A 128 -14.39 -3.09 10.22
#